data_808ae83b80fd81fc84b94cbd796e284d
#
_entry.id   808ae83b80fd81fc84b94cbd796e284d
#
_cell.length_a   1.000
_cell.length_b   1.000
_cell.length_c   1.000
_cell.angle_alpha   90.00
_cell.angle_beta   90.00
_cell.angle_gamma   90.00
#
_symmetry.space_group_name_H-M   'P 1'
#
loop_
_entity.id
_entity.type
_entity.pdbx_description
1 polymer ?
#
loop_
_entity_poly.entity_id
_entity_poly.type
_entity_poly.pdbx_seq_one_letter_code
_entity_poly.pdbx_strand_id
1 'polypeptide(L)'
;GDGYLAVDAKAPMDSYLAATAVQGAGPEDESQRGELLAAHAKALRGHVDQLAARRYDRALGDSPELVVLFVPAEAVLSAALETDPSLLEHALGRGVALASPVTLLTLLRTCATAWARTAVNDDARELLELGRTLYERLGTVAGHLDALGGALRRSVTAYNKAVGSMENR
;
A
#
# COMPACT_ATOMS: atom_id res chain seq x y z
N GLY A 1 -3.68 -8.73 -0.08
CA GLY A 1 -2.48 -8.55 -0.91
C GLY A 1 -1.32 -8.02 -0.08
N ASP A 2 -0.11 -8.52 -0.34
CA ASP A 2 1.10 -8.10 0.37
C ASP A 2 1.49 -6.70 -0.12
N GLY A 3 1.52 -5.72 0.78
CA GLY A 3 1.98 -4.36 0.47
C GLY A 3 3.51 -4.29 0.49
N TYR A 4 4.09 -3.55 -0.45
CA TYR A 4 5.53 -3.33 -0.55
C TYR A 4 5.83 -1.85 -0.48
N LEU A 5 6.96 -1.49 0.15
CA LEU A 5 7.49 -0.14 0.18
C LEU A 5 8.95 -0.20 -0.26
N ALA A 6 9.29 0.50 -1.34
CA ALA A 6 10.67 0.59 -1.80
C ALA A 6 11.43 1.63 -0.96
N VAL A 7 12.57 1.24 -0.39
CA VAL A 7 13.45 2.12 0.38
C VAL A 7 14.85 2.09 -0.23
N ASP A 8 15.36 3.24 -0.66
CA ASP A 8 16.75 3.41 -1.09
C ASP A 8 17.56 4.08 0.04
N ALA A 9 18.61 3.40 0.50
CA ALA A 9 19.42 3.81 1.65
C ALA A 9 20.70 4.58 1.28
N LYS A 10 20.89 4.93 0.02
CA LYS A 10 22.12 5.61 -0.46
C LYS A 10 21.92 7.12 -0.54
N ALA A 11 22.27 7.85 0.51
CA ALA A 11 22.28 9.32 0.51
C ALA A 11 23.71 9.87 0.28
N PRO A 12 23.88 10.89 -0.57
CA PRO A 12 25.18 11.56 -0.76
C PRO A 12 25.51 12.41 0.48
N MET A 13 26.59 12.07 1.19
CA MET A 13 26.98 12.73 2.44
C MET A 13 28.31 13.47 2.37
N ASP A 14 29.09 13.31 1.30
CA ASP A 14 30.48 13.81 1.22
C ASP A 14 30.59 15.34 1.43
N SER A 15 29.74 16.11 0.76
CA SER A 15 29.73 17.57 0.88
C SER A 15 29.24 18.01 2.26
N TYR A 16 28.30 17.31 2.90
CA TYR A 16 27.88 17.61 4.27
C TYR A 16 29.01 17.35 5.27
N LEU A 17 29.71 16.23 5.17
CA LEU A 17 30.84 15.91 6.03
C LEU A 17 31.98 16.92 5.84
N ALA A 18 32.27 17.35 4.61
CA ALA A 18 33.23 18.37 4.32
C ALA A 18 32.82 19.73 4.95
N ALA A 19 31.52 20.10 4.88
CA ALA A 19 31.02 21.33 5.51
C ALA A 19 31.18 21.32 7.04
N THR A 20 30.94 20.16 7.67
CA THR A 20 31.13 20.00 9.14
C THR A 20 32.58 19.97 9.57
N ALA A 21 33.50 19.67 8.66
CA ALA A 21 34.94 19.67 8.92
C ALA A 21 35.60 21.05 8.78
N VAL A 22 34.90 22.05 8.23
CA VAL A 22 35.42 23.44 8.14
C VAL A 22 35.58 24.00 9.55
N GLN A 23 36.85 24.24 9.95
CA GLN A 23 37.22 24.82 11.24
C GLN A 23 37.40 26.31 11.06
N GLY A 24 36.73 27.10 11.88
CA GLY A 24 36.80 28.57 11.86
C GLY A 24 35.41 29.21 11.78
N ALA A 25 35.37 30.49 12.13
CA ALA A 25 34.16 31.31 12.11
C ALA A 25 34.38 32.62 11.34
N GLY A 26 35.40 32.65 10.48
CA GLY A 26 35.67 33.79 9.63
C GLY A 26 34.74 33.87 8.42
N PRO A 27 34.63 35.03 7.75
CA PRO A 27 33.76 35.17 6.57
C PRO A 27 34.08 34.20 5.44
N GLU A 28 35.35 33.83 5.27
CA GLU A 28 35.79 32.85 4.26
C GLU A 28 35.36 31.43 4.63
N ASP A 29 35.44 31.04 5.92
CA ASP A 29 35.03 29.76 6.42
C ASP A 29 33.50 29.59 6.30
N GLU A 30 32.75 30.64 6.60
CA GLU A 30 31.26 30.64 6.44
C GLU A 30 30.86 30.53 4.96
N SER A 31 31.56 31.23 4.05
CA SER A 31 31.33 31.13 2.61
C SER A 31 31.60 29.73 2.11
N GLN A 32 32.72 29.12 2.51
CA GLN A 32 33.10 27.75 2.14
C GLN A 32 32.08 26.73 2.66
N ARG A 33 31.63 26.88 3.90
CA ARG A 33 30.60 26.03 4.49
C ARG A 33 29.28 26.14 3.73
N GLY A 34 28.89 27.37 3.36
CA GLY A 34 27.68 27.62 2.56
C GLY A 34 27.74 26.95 1.19
N GLU A 35 28.87 27.04 0.49
CA GLU A 35 29.07 26.39 -0.80
C GLU A 35 28.96 24.83 -0.70
N LEU A 36 29.55 24.25 0.34
CA LEU A 36 29.53 22.82 0.58
C LEU A 36 28.12 22.35 0.93
N LEU A 37 27.34 23.10 1.71
CA LEU A 37 25.94 22.79 2.02
C LEU A 37 25.04 22.92 0.77
N ALA A 38 25.28 23.92 -0.08
CA ALA A 38 24.59 24.03 -1.37
C ALA A 38 24.90 22.86 -2.29
N ALA A 39 26.13 22.39 -2.33
CA ALA A 39 26.53 21.21 -3.08
C ALA A 39 25.85 19.95 -2.52
N HIS A 40 25.72 19.82 -1.19
CA HIS A 40 25.01 18.73 -0.55
C HIS A 40 23.51 18.71 -0.92
N ALA A 41 22.81 19.84 -0.81
CA ALA A 41 21.41 19.95 -1.18
C ALA A 41 21.18 19.61 -2.66
N LYS A 42 22.06 20.10 -3.55
CA LYS A 42 22.05 19.79 -4.98
C LYS A 42 22.28 18.31 -5.26
N ALA A 43 23.21 17.67 -4.55
CA ALA A 43 23.48 16.23 -4.70
C ALA A 43 22.28 15.39 -4.25
N LEU A 44 21.61 15.76 -3.15
CA LEU A 44 20.42 15.09 -2.66
C LEU A 44 19.26 15.26 -3.65
N ARG A 45 19.05 16.44 -4.22
CA ARG A 45 18.06 16.69 -5.28
C ARG A 45 18.31 15.82 -6.51
N GLY A 46 19.57 15.77 -6.98
CA GLY A 46 19.94 14.90 -8.10
C GLY A 46 19.68 13.41 -7.82
N HIS A 47 19.83 12.98 -6.58
CA HIS A 47 19.53 11.62 -6.17
C HIS A 47 18.01 11.32 -6.17
N VAL A 48 17.19 12.27 -5.74
CA VAL A 48 15.73 12.23 -5.88
C VAL A 48 15.33 12.03 -7.33
N ASP A 49 15.89 12.80 -8.26
CA ASP A 49 15.60 12.70 -9.69
C ASP A 49 15.99 11.34 -10.27
N GLN A 50 17.13 10.78 -9.84
CA GLN A 50 17.56 9.44 -10.24
C GLN A 50 16.62 8.35 -9.73
N LEU A 51 16.14 8.46 -8.49
CA LEU A 51 15.18 7.50 -7.92
C LEU A 51 13.85 7.56 -8.65
N ALA A 52 13.32 8.75 -8.88
CA ALA A 52 12.09 8.96 -9.63
C ALA A 52 12.17 8.35 -11.06
N ALA A 53 13.35 8.42 -11.69
CA ALA A 53 13.57 7.88 -13.03
C ALA A 53 13.59 6.34 -13.08
N ARG A 54 13.91 5.66 -11.97
CA ARG A 54 14.02 4.18 -11.91
C ARG A 54 12.68 3.44 -11.96
N ARG A 55 11.55 4.14 -11.78
CA ARG A 55 10.20 3.59 -11.87
C ARG A 55 10.03 2.26 -11.13
N TYR A 56 10.29 2.24 -9.85
CA TYR A 56 10.10 1.06 -8.99
C TYR A 56 8.64 0.56 -8.96
N ASP A 57 7.67 1.44 -9.25
CA ASP A 57 6.25 1.16 -9.42
C ASP A 57 5.97 0.00 -10.39
N ARG A 58 6.71 -0.08 -11.49
CA ARG A 58 6.52 -1.12 -12.52
C ARG A 58 7.04 -2.51 -12.10
N ALA A 59 7.93 -2.57 -11.12
CA ALA A 59 8.57 -3.81 -10.68
C ALA A 59 7.78 -4.52 -9.57
N LEU A 60 6.91 -3.81 -8.84
CA LEU A 60 6.29 -4.27 -7.60
C LEU A 60 4.75 -4.43 -7.68
N GLY A 61 4.13 -4.32 -8.86
CA GLY A 61 2.69 -4.52 -9.03
C GLY A 61 1.84 -3.44 -8.30
N ASP A 62 0.92 -3.86 -7.44
CA ASP A 62 0.01 -2.99 -6.66
C ASP A 62 0.70 -2.17 -5.53
N SER A 63 2.00 -1.88 -5.67
CA SER A 63 2.76 -1.08 -4.71
C SER A 63 2.37 0.41 -4.80
N PRO A 64 2.37 1.17 -3.69
CA PRO A 64 2.16 2.60 -3.72
C PRO A 64 3.21 3.28 -4.62
N GLU A 65 2.79 4.30 -5.37
CA GLU A 65 3.64 5.11 -6.26
C GLU A 65 4.67 5.98 -5.49
N LEU A 66 5.17 5.48 -4.37
CA LEU A 66 6.05 6.19 -3.46
C LEU A 66 7.30 5.37 -3.17
N VAL A 67 8.47 5.97 -3.43
CA VAL A 67 9.77 5.43 -3.06
C VAL A 67 10.35 6.25 -1.91
N VAL A 68 10.89 5.60 -0.89
CA VAL A 68 11.51 6.29 0.24
C VAL A 68 13.01 6.44 0.00
N LEU A 69 13.51 7.67 0.01
CA LEU A 69 14.93 7.98 0.10
C LEU A 69 15.31 8.09 1.58
N PHE A 70 16.04 7.11 2.07
CA PHE A 70 16.50 7.09 3.46
C PHE A 70 17.80 7.87 3.63
N VAL A 71 17.77 8.89 4.48
CA VAL A 71 18.93 9.69 4.90
C VAL A 71 19.31 9.27 6.32
N PRO A 72 20.52 8.72 6.57
CA PRO A 72 20.85 8.01 7.82
C PRO A 72 21.00 8.90 9.05
N ALA A 73 20.96 10.24 8.90
CA ALA A 73 21.04 11.18 10.01
C ALA A 73 20.08 12.36 9.81
N GLU A 74 19.36 12.72 10.86
CA GLU A 74 18.44 13.87 10.87
C GLU A 74 19.15 15.18 10.46
N ALA A 75 20.33 15.42 11.02
CA ALA A 75 21.10 16.64 10.73
C ALA A 75 21.49 16.77 9.25
N VAL A 76 21.74 15.67 8.57
CA VAL A 76 22.07 15.65 7.13
C VAL A 76 20.86 16.08 6.30
N LEU A 77 19.68 15.55 6.64
CA LEU A 77 18.44 15.92 5.96
C LEU A 77 18.05 17.37 6.26
N SER A 78 18.13 17.80 7.53
CA SER A 78 17.82 19.16 7.95
C SER A 78 18.68 20.18 7.21
N ALA A 79 20.00 19.97 7.15
CA ALA A 79 20.92 20.86 6.47
C ALA A 79 20.59 21.03 4.97
N ALA A 80 20.17 19.96 4.30
CA ALA A 80 19.75 20.04 2.91
C ALA A 80 18.46 20.84 2.74
N LEU A 81 17.46 20.62 3.63
CA LEU A 81 16.18 21.34 3.59
C LEU A 81 16.28 22.80 3.99
N GLU A 82 17.18 23.16 4.90
CA GLU A 82 17.49 24.55 5.25
C GLU A 82 18.14 25.29 4.07
N THR A 83 19.01 24.61 3.34
CA THR A 83 19.72 25.16 2.17
C THR A 83 18.82 25.25 0.93
N ASP A 84 17.95 24.23 0.72
CA ASP A 84 16.97 24.16 -0.38
C ASP A 84 15.58 23.84 0.17
N PRO A 85 14.80 24.83 0.61
CA PRO A 85 13.44 24.62 1.13
C PRO A 85 12.46 24.00 0.13
N SER A 86 12.75 24.11 -1.17
CA SER A 86 11.91 23.52 -2.22
C SER A 86 12.16 22.02 -2.45
N LEU A 87 13.20 21.45 -1.84
CA LEU A 87 13.62 20.08 -2.03
C LEU A 87 12.55 19.09 -1.60
N LEU A 88 11.84 19.35 -0.51
CA LEU A 88 10.78 18.47 -0.01
C LEU A 88 9.60 18.40 -0.99
N GLU A 89 9.12 19.54 -1.46
CA GLU A 89 8.03 19.59 -2.43
C GLU A 89 8.44 18.96 -3.77
N HIS A 90 9.67 19.20 -4.21
CA HIS A 90 10.23 18.59 -5.40
C HIS A 90 10.26 17.05 -5.29
N ALA A 91 10.69 16.51 -4.16
CA ALA A 91 10.76 15.07 -3.94
C ALA A 91 9.37 14.44 -3.94
N LEU A 92 8.42 15.02 -3.19
CA LEU A 92 7.04 14.54 -3.12
C LEU A 92 6.34 14.60 -4.49
N GLY A 93 6.55 15.67 -5.26
CA GLY A 93 6.02 15.80 -6.62
C GLY A 93 6.59 14.77 -7.61
N ARG A 94 7.68 14.12 -7.26
CA ARG A 94 8.31 13.02 -8.02
C ARG A 94 8.01 11.63 -7.49
N GLY A 95 7.13 11.51 -6.48
CA GLY A 95 6.84 10.23 -5.83
C GLY A 95 7.98 9.72 -4.94
N VAL A 96 8.85 10.62 -4.45
CA VAL A 96 9.95 10.29 -3.54
C VAL A 96 9.71 10.91 -2.17
N ALA A 97 9.63 10.12 -1.12
CA ALA A 97 9.57 10.58 0.26
C ALA A 97 10.96 10.63 0.87
N LEU A 98 11.36 11.79 1.41
CA LEU A 98 12.60 11.91 2.19
C LEU A 98 12.35 11.43 3.61
N ALA A 99 13.16 10.52 4.11
CA ALA A 99 13.00 9.99 5.45
C ALA A 99 14.32 9.87 6.21
N SER A 100 14.34 10.46 7.39
CA SER A 100 15.35 10.21 8.43
C SER A 100 15.01 8.94 9.21
N PRO A 101 15.85 8.45 10.13
CA PRO A 101 15.56 7.26 10.95
C PRO A 101 14.22 7.34 11.68
N VAL A 102 13.87 8.50 12.24
CA VAL A 102 12.61 8.67 13.00
C VAL A 102 11.41 8.70 12.06
N THR A 103 11.49 9.45 10.97
CA THR A 103 10.40 9.55 9.99
C THR A 103 10.20 8.24 9.23
N LEU A 104 11.26 7.50 8.91
CA LEU A 104 11.16 6.18 8.30
C LEU A 104 10.41 5.19 9.21
N LEU A 105 10.75 5.14 10.50
CA LEU A 105 10.07 4.26 11.45
C LEU A 105 8.58 4.58 11.55
N THR A 106 8.23 5.86 11.59
CA THR A 106 6.83 6.33 11.62
C THR A 106 6.09 5.93 10.34
N LEU A 107 6.72 6.12 9.18
CA LEU A 107 6.16 5.75 7.89
C LEU A 107 5.92 4.25 7.79
N LEU A 108 6.91 3.42 8.15
CA LEU A 108 6.78 1.96 8.16
C LEU A 108 5.64 1.48 9.06
N ARG A 109 5.52 2.07 10.26
CA ARG A 109 4.42 1.75 11.18
C ARG A 109 3.06 2.13 10.61
N THR A 110 2.97 3.26 9.94
CA THR A 110 1.74 3.72 9.28
C THR A 110 1.36 2.79 8.12
N CYS A 111 2.31 2.43 7.28
CA CYS A 111 2.09 1.48 6.19
C CYS A 111 1.65 0.11 6.71
N ALA A 112 2.32 -0.44 7.72
CA ALA A 112 1.96 -1.73 8.34
C ALA A 112 0.52 -1.71 8.87
N THR A 113 0.10 -0.60 9.52
CA THR A 113 -1.27 -0.44 10.01
C THR A 113 -2.28 -0.35 8.87
N ALA A 114 -1.95 0.36 7.79
CA ALA A 114 -2.80 0.49 6.62
C ALA A 114 -2.98 -0.87 5.92
N TRP A 115 -1.91 -1.62 5.71
CA TRP A 115 -1.96 -2.96 5.10
C TRP A 115 -2.74 -3.96 5.94
N ALA A 116 -2.58 -3.95 7.26
CA ALA A 116 -3.37 -4.80 8.16
C ALA A 116 -4.88 -4.52 8.02
N ARG A 117 -5.28 -3.26 7.86
CA ARG A 117 -6.69 -2.88 7.65
C ARG A 117 -7.21 -3.32 6.28
N THR A 118 -6.39 -3.21 5.24
CA THR A 118 -6.77 -3.63 3.89
C THR A 118 -6.99 -5.14 3.85
N ALA A 119 -6.11 -5.93 4.44
CA ALA A 119 -6.26 -7.39 4.53
C ALA A 119 -7.58 -7.79 5.21
N VAL A 120 -7.95 -7.16 6.33
CA VAL A 120 -9.23 -7.42 7.01
C VAL A 120 -10.45 -7.07 6.13
N ASN A 121 -10.36 -6.00 5.35
CA ASN A 121 -11.45 -5.60 4.45
C ASN A 121 -11.61 -6.56 3.27
N ASP A 122 -10.52 -7.10 2.74
CA ASP A 122 -10.55 -8.07 1.65
C ASP A 122 -11.16 -9.40 2.13
N ASP A 123 -10.76 -9.90 3.30
CA ASP A 123 -11.35 -11.08 3.94
C ASP A 123 -12.86 -10.90 4.21
N ALA A 124 -13.27 -9.72 4.66
CA ALA A 124 -14.68 -9.41 4.92
C ALA A 124 -15.51 -9.40 3.63
N ARG A 125 -14.97 -8.90 2.52
CA ARG A 125 -15.64 -8.94 1.20
C ARG A 125 -15.78 -10.37 0.70
N GLU A 126 -14.73 -11.17 0.79
CA GLU A 126 -14.77 -12.59 0.41
C GLU A 126 -15.83 -13.36 1.21
N LEU A 127 -15.89 -13.14 2.54
CA LEU A 127 -16.92 -13.74 3.39
C LEU A 127 -18.35 -13.35 2.98
N LEU A 128 -18.58 -12.09 2.59
CA LEU A 128 -19.88 -11.62 2.11
C LEU A 128 -20.26 -12.28 0.78
N GLU A 129 -19.33 -12.44 -0.16
CA GLU A 129 -19.56 -13.10 -1.44
C GLU A 129 -19.87 -14.60 -1.25
N LEU A 130 -19.11 -15.27 -0.39
CA LEU A 130 -19.36 -16.66 -0.04
C LEU A 130 -20.73 -16.83 0.64
N GLY A 131 -21.08 -15.94 1.56
CA GLY A 131 -22.40 -15.91 2.21
C GLY A 131 -23.55 -15.75 1.23
N ARG A 132 -23.40 -14.85 0.26
CA ARG A 132 -24.38 -14.65 -0.82
C ARG A 132 -24.54 -15.90 -1.69
N THR A 133 -23.43 -16.50 -2.10
CA THR A 133 -23.42 -17.73 -2.89
C THR A 133 -24.09 -18.90 -2.14
N LEU A 134 -23.81 -19.02 -0.84
CA LEU A 134 -24.47 -20.03 -0.01
C LEU A 134 -25.98 -19.81 0.07
N TYR A 135 -26.42 -18.55 0.28
CA TYR A 135 -27.84 -18.22 0.34
C TYR A 135 -28.57 -18.56 -0.97
N GLU A 136 -27.99 -18.24 -2.13
CA GLU A 136 -28.54 -18.56 -3.44
C GLU A 136 -28.66 -20.08 -3.66
N ARG A 137 -27.63 -20.85 -3.25
CA ARG A 137 -27.66 -22.32 -3.31
C ARG A 137 -28.72 -22.94 -2.41
N LEU A 138 -28.87 -22.41 -1.19
CA LEU A 138 -29.96 -22.87 -0.28
C LEU A 138 -31.34 -22.57 -0.84
N GLY A 139 -31.53 -21.41 -1.46
CA GLY A 139 -32.77 -21.08 -2.17
C GLY A 139 -33.09 -22.07 -3.29
N THR A 140 -32.10 -22.48 -4.07
CA THR A 140 -32.23 -23.48 -5.11
C THR A 140 -32.64 -24.86 -4.52
N VAL A 141 -31.99 -25.29 -3.44
CA VAL A 141 -32.35 -26.56 -2.75
C VAL A 141 -33.78 -26.51 -2.21
N ALA A 142 -34.18 -25.39 -1.61
CA ALA A 142 -35.55 -25.21 -1.13
C ALA A 142 -36.58 -25.35 -2.27
N GLY A 143 -36.29 -24.73 -3.43
CA GLY A 143 -37.14 -24.91 -4.63
C GLY A 143 -37.23 -26.35 -5.12
N HIS A 144 -36.13 -27.11 -5.09
CA HIS A 144 -36.16 -28.54 -5.43
C HIS A 144 -36.97 -29.37 -4.43
N LEU A 145 -36.90 -29.08 -3.14
CA LEU A 145 -37.68 -29.72 -2.10
C LEU A 145 -39.20 -29.45 -2.27
N ASP A 146 -39.54 -28.20 -2.59
CA ASP A 146 -40.93 -27.82 -2.90
C ASP A 146 -41.48 -28.57 -4.13
N ALA A 147 -40.71 -28.65 -5.20
CA ALA A 147 -41.05 -29.37 -6.40
C ALA A 147 -41.24 -30.87 -6.13
N LEU A 148 -40.35 -31.47 -5.34
CA LEU A 148 -40.45 -32.87 -4.89
C LEU A 148 -41.71 -33.09 -4.07
N GLY A 149 -42.00 -32.23 -3.09
CA GLY A 149 -43.22 -32.30 -2.27
C GLY A 149 -44.49 -32.21 -3.13
N GLY A 150 -44.50 -31.34 -4.15
CA GLY A 150 -45.58 -31.26 -5.13
C GLY A 150 -45.74 -32.53 -5.96
N ALA A 151 -44.66 -33.16 -6.41
CA ALA A 151 -44.67 -34.41 -7.15
C ALA A 151 -45.21 -35.58 -6.31
N LEU A 152 -44.76 -35.68 -5.05
CA LEU A 152 -45.27 -36.69 -4.11
C LEU A 152 -46.77 -36.54 -3.87
N ARG A 153 -47.28 -35.35 -3.63
CA ARG A 153 -48.74 -35.11 -3.48
C ARG A 153 -49.52 -35.54 -4.71
N ARG A 154 -49.01 -35.21 -5.93
CA ARG A 154 -49.66 -35.68 -7.18
C ARG A 154 -49.65 -37.19 -7.30
N SER A 155 -48.55 -37.86 -6.93
CA SER A 155 -48.44 -39.32 -6.95
C SER A 155 -49.42 -39.99 -5.99
N VAL A 156 -49.56 -39.47 -4.77
CA VAL A 156 -50.54 -39.96 -3.79
C VAL A 156 -51.99 -39.81 -4.30
N THR A 157 -52.29 -38.64 -4.88
CA THR A 157 -53.62 -38.38 -5.47
C THR A 157 -53.94 -39.36 -6.62
N ALA A 158 -52.97 -39.58 -7.51
CA ALA A 158 -53.11 -40.52 -8.62
C ALA A 158 -53.33 -41.97 -8.13
N TYR A 159 -52.57 -42.38 -7.11
CA TYR A 159 -52.73 -43.68 -6.47
C TYR A 159 -54.13 -43.86 -5.88
N ASN A 160 -54.62 -42.93 -5.10
CA ASN A 160 -55.96 -42.99 -4.49
C ASN A 160 -57.07 -43.03 -5.54
N LYS A 161 -56.93 -42.32 -6.67
CA LYS A 161 -57.88 -42.42 -7.80
C LYS A 161 -57.86 -43.78 -8.43
N ALA A 162 -56.70 -44.42 -8.61
CA ALA A 162 -56.60 -45.77 -9.17
C ALA A 162 -57.27 -46.83 -8.27
N VAL A 163 -56.99 -46.76 -6.96
CA VAL A 163 -57.59 -47.64 -5.96
C VAL A 163 -59.09 -47.45 -5.93
N GLY A 164 -59.60 -46.20 -5.85
CA GLY A 164 -61.06 -45.95 -5.86
C GLY A 164 -61.80 -46.45 -7.13
N SER A 165 -61.09 -46.47 -8.28
CA SER A 165 -61.67 -47.03 -9.53
C SER A 165 -61.73 -48.53 -9.56
N MET A 166 -60.93 -49.19 -8.72
CA MET A 166 -61.02 -50.69 -8.58
C MET A 166 -62.06 -51.12 -7.57
N GLU A 167 -62.35 -50.30 -6.55
CA GLU A 167 -63.32 -50.62 -5.49
C GLU A 167 -64.77 -50.35 -5.92
N ASN A 168 -65.01 -49.49 -6.92
CA ASN A 168 -66.34 -49.15 -7.43
C ASN A 168 -66.80 -50.06 -8.60
N ARG A 169 -66.67 -51.41 -8.44
CA ARG A 169 -67.27 -52.38 -9.34
C ARG A 169 -68.33 -53.20 -8.61
#